data_e9970579d2f0900d375118d1e861b461
#
_entry.id   e9970579d2f0900d375118d1e861b461
#
_cell.length_a   1.000
_cell.length_b   1.000
_cell.length_c   1.000
_cell.angle_alpha   90.00
_cell.angle_beta   90.00
_cell.angle_gamma   90.00
#
_symmetry.space_group_name_H-M   'P 1'
#
loop_
_entity.id
_entity.type
_entity.pdbx_description
1 polymer ?
#
loop_
_entity_poly.entity_id
_entity_poly.type
_entity_poly.pdbx_seq_one_letter_code
_entity_poly.pdbx_strand_id
1 'polypeptide(L)'
;MKSKILIIGIFFTILSGVILENRAQAQTYVNIDLFYEELSPYGGWTPHPEFGSVWQPYEVGPYWKPYTDGRWEWSEQGWIWISYEPWGWATYHYGRWVYDDYQGWIWIPGTTWAPAWVSWQQSPEYIGWSPLPPDRGFFIEIGIYFNVYKSYHYKHHHKKHRYYHDYYYNQHNYIPPVRHSVFLPSHSFGHHKHAGKAAVPDPHYSVVLRNSRNVTNIKYVNNKVINYGPDKHFVERRSKRKLVEYNIVDKNNVVLRGSKNVNTIKGNTYNVYRPKIERDPFIKTKENTTFER
;
A
#
# COMPACT_ATOMS: atom_id res chain seq x y z
N MET A 1 -7.69 -7.24 91.09
CA MET A 1 -7.87 -6.29 89.98
C MET A 1 -7.03 -6.81 88.82
N LYS A 2 -7.66 -7.34 87.79
CA LYS A 2 -6.98 -7.92 86.62
C LYS A 2 -7.15 -6.92 85.47
N SER A 3 -6.05 -6.32 85.04
CA SER A 3 -5.99 -5.44 83.88
C SER A 3 -6.01 -6.27 82.55
N LYS A 4 -6.99 -6.02 81.70
CA LYS A 4 -7.05 -6.60 80.38
C LYS A 4 -6.35 -5.67 79.37
N ILE A 5 -5.23 -6.13 78.84
CA ILE A 5 -4.53 -5.45 77.73
C ILE A 5 -5.23 -5.83 76.45
N LEU A 6 -5.79 -4.83 75.75
CA LEU A 6 -6.43 -4.98 74.45
C LEU A 6 -5.33 -4.76 73.38
N ILE A 7 -4.96 -5.86 72.67
CA ILE A 7 -4.04 -5.79 71.52
C ILE A 7 -4.87 -5.49 70.26
N ILE A 8 -4.74 -4.26 69.77
CA ILE A 8 -5.31 -3.85 68.46
C ILE A 8 -4.32 -4.27 67.37
N GLY A 9 -4.64 -5.36 66.71
CA GLY A 9 -3.90 -5.79 65.50
C GLY A 9 -4.29 -4.90 64.30
N ILE A 10 -3.33 -4.06 63.82
CA ILE A 10 -3.48 -3.29 62.60
C ILE A 10 -3.16 -4.24 61.44
N PHE A 11 -4.18 -4.66 60.72
CA PHE A 11 -4.04 -5.37 59.44
C PHE A 11 -3.65 -4.31 58.37
N PHE A 12 -2.38 -4.32 58.00
CA PHE A 12 -1.90 -3.57 56.83
C PHE A 12 -2.20 -4.45 55.56
N THR A 13 -3.31 -4.20 54.93
CA THR A 13 -3.56 -4.75 53.58
C THR A 13 -2.71 -4.01 52.57
N ILE A 14 -1.61 -4.65 52.13
CA ILE A 14 -0.82 -4.18 50.98
C ILE A 14 -1.66 -4.48 49.72
N LEU A 15 -2.36 -3.43 49.28
CA LEU A 15 -3.02 -3.42 47.98
C LEU A 15 -1.92 -3.20 46.94
N SER A 16 -1.34 -4.31 46.45
CA SER A 16 -0.45 -4.28 45.29
C SER A 16 -1.27 -3.91 44.06
N GLY A 17 -1.40 -2.64 43.83
CA GLY A 17 -1.92 -2.12 42.59
C GLY A 17 -0.97 -2.55 41.43
N VAL A 18 -1.39 -3.51 40.64
CA VAL A 18 -0.78 -3.77 39.35
C VAL A 18 -1.07 -2.55 38.48
N ILE A 19 -0.13 -1.63 38.43
CA ILE A 19 -0.15 -0.56 37.45
C ILE A 19 0.10 -1.24 36.11
N LEU A 20 -0.97 -1.51 35.37
CA LEU A 20 -0.91 -1.78 33.95
C LEU A 20 -0.39 -0.50 33.31
N GLU A 21 0.92 -0.42 33.15
CA GLU A 21 1.52 0.56 32.26
C GLU A 21 0.98 0.28 30.86
N ASN A 22 -0.09 0.94 30.49
CA ASN A 22 -0.42 1.16 29.10
C ASN A 22 0.73 2.00 28.52
N ARG A 23 1.78 1.32 28.07
CA ARG A 23 2.78 1.95 27.20
C ARG A 23 2.04 2.33 25.94
N ALA A 24 1.50 3.52 25.90
CA ALA A 24 1.14 4.18 24.66
C ALA A 24 2.43 4.17 23.83
N GLN A 25 2.50 3.27 22.84
CA GLN A 25 3.57 3.32 21.87
C GLN A 25 3.46 4.67 21.18
N ALA A 26 4.37 5.56 21.50
CA ALA A 26 4.46 6.84 20.82
C ALA A 26 4.70 6.53 19.34
N GLN A 27 3.67 6.73 18.53
CA GLN A 27 3.74 6.54 17.09
C GLN A 27 4.65 7.66 16.57
N THR A 28 5.81 7.29 16.06
CA THR A 28 6.77 8.26 15.54
C THR A 28 6.21 8.84 14.24
N TYR A 29 5.98 10.15 14.24
CA TYR A 29 5.65 10.90 13.03
C TYR A 29 6.94 11.19 12.28
N VAL A 30 6.94 10.96 10.98
CA VAL A 30 8.08 11.20 10.11
C VAL A 30 7.63 12.03 8.92
N ASN A 31 8.45 12.96 8.48
CA ASN A 31 8.18 13.76 7.29
C ASN A 31 8.24 12.88 6.02
N ILE A 32 7.50 13.25 4.98
CA ILE A 32 7.54 12.64 3.65
C ILE A 32 8.96 12.62 3.06
N ASP A 33 9.85 13.50 3.51
CA ASP A 33 11.27 13.55 3.15
C ASP A 33 12.00 12.23 3.43
N LEU A 34 11.50 11.41 4.35
CA LEU A 34 11.98 10.05 4.55
C LEU A 34 12.01 9.24 3.25
N PHE A 35 11.01 9.39 2.41
CA PHE A 35 10.98 8.68 1.13
C PHE A 35 12.05 9.20 0.18
N TYR A 36 12.33 10.52 0.18
CA TYR A 36 13.39 11.09 -0.66
C TYR A 36 14.76 10.53 -0.28
N GLU A 37 15.04 10.44 1.01
CA GLU A 37 16.31 9.95 1.51
C GLU A 37 16.48 8.45 1.28
N GLU A 38 15.47 7.66 1.67
CA GLU A 38 15.58 6.21 1.71
C GLU A 38 15.38 5.52 0.34
N LEU A 39 14.69 6.18 -0.60
CA LEU A 39 14.49 5.63 -1.95
C LEU A 39 15.55 6.08 -2.95
N SER A 40 16.32 7.16 -2.67
CA SER A 40 17.37 7.67 -3.58
C SER A 40 18.45 6.66 -3.97
N PRO A 41 18.86 5.70 -3.12
CA PRO A 41 19.81 4.68 -3.54
C PRO A 41 19.27 3.70 -4.60
N TYR A 42 17.96 3.61 -4.76
CA TYR A 42 17.29 2.60 -5.57
C TYR A 42 16.57 3.17 -6.80
N GLY A 43 16.46 4.49 -6.89
CA GLY A 43 15.72 5.13 -7.98
C GLY A 43 15.90 6.63 -8.02
N GLY A 44 15.34 7.24 -9.08
CA GLY A 44 15.39 8.66 -9.32
C GLY A 44 14.08 9.38 -9.01
N TRP A 45 14.21 10.61 -8.50
CA TRP A 45 13.10 11.52 -8.32
C TRP A 45 13.06 12.50 -9.50
N THR A 46 11.91 12.64 -10.12
CA THR A 46 11.68 13.55 -11.25
C THR A 46 10.43 14.38 -11.02
N PRO A 47 10.43 15.66 -11.47
CA PRO A 47 9.22 16.45 -11.44
C PRO A 47 8.23 15.91 -12.48
N HIS A 48 6.96 15.79 -12.09
CA HIS A 48 5.87 15.45 -12.97
C HIS A 48 4.83 16.58 -12.98
N PRO A 49 4.34 17.00 -14.15
CA PRO A 49 3.49 18.21 -14.26
C PRO A 49 2.16 18.09 -13.51
N GLU A 50 1.68 16.87 -13.28
CA GLU A 50 0.40 16.61 -12.60
C GLU A 50 0.58 16.20 -11.14
N PHE A 51 1.60 15.38 -10.86
CA PHE A 51 1.75 14.73 -9.56
C PHE A 51 2.82 15.35 -8.67
N GLY A 52 3.52 16.39 -9.14
CA GLY A 52 4.67 16.93 -8.44
C GLY A 52 5.88 16.00 -8.53
N SER A 53 6.59 15.77 -7.43
CA SER A 53 7.75 14.87 -7.43
C SER A 53 7.32 13.42 -7.43
N VAL A 54 7.77 12.64 -8.42
CA VAL A 54 7.52 11.20 -8.57
C VAL A 54 8.83 10.43 -8.56
N TRP A 55 8.77 9.16 -8.18
CA TRP A 55 9.93 8.30 -8.09
C TRP A 55 9.86 7.15 -9.09
N GLN A 56 11.04 6.74 -9.60
CA GLN A 56 11.19 5.60 -10.50
C GLN A 56 12.36 4.73 -10.07
N PRO A 57 12.22 3.39 -10.07
CA PRO A 57 13.33 2.52 -9.75
C PRO A 57 14.40 2.52 -10.85
N TYR A 58 15.66 2.38 -10.43
CA TYR A 58 16.76 2.04 -11.33
C TYR A 58 16.77 0.55 -11.62
N GLU A 59 17.46 0.14 -12.67
CA GLU A 59 17.84 -1.25 -12.95
C GLU A 59 16.69 -2.27 -13.02
N VAL A 60 15.47 -1.79 -13.34
CA VAL A 60 14.34 -2.67 -13.64
C VAL A 60 14.28 -2.98 -15.13
N GLY A 61 13.94 -4.22 -15.48
CA GLY A 61 13.85 -4.64 -16.87
C GLY A 61 12.69 -3.96 -17.62
N PRO A 62 12.70 -3.97 -18.97
CA PRO A 62 11.72 -3.25 -19.79
C PRO A 62 10.27 -3.77 -19.63
N TYR A 63 10.11 -4.98 -19.12
CA TYR A 63 8.80 -5.61 -18.87
C TYR A 63 8.44 -5.64 -17.39
N TRP A 64 9.23 -4.96 -16.56
CA TRP A 64 8.95 -4.89 -15.13
C TRP A 64 7.62 -4.19 -14.86
N LYS A 65 6.89 -4.71 -13.90
CA LYS A 65 5.64 -4.13 -13.39
C LYS A 65 5.70 -4.11 -11.86
N PRO A 66 5.10 -3.11 -11.21
CA PRO A 66 4.92 -3.15 -9.76
C PRO A 66 4.16 -4.40 -9.32
N TYR A 67 4.43 -4.87 -8.11
CA TYR A 67 3.83 -6.06 -7.52
C TYR A 67 4.13 -7.35 -8.29
N THR A 68 5.35 -7.52 -8.80
CA THR A 68 5.80 -8.75 -9.49
C THR A 68 6.93 -9.46 -8.76
N ASP A 69 7.88 -8.73 -8.16
CA ASP A 69 8.96 -9.34 -7.37
C ASP A 69 8.61 -9.41 -5.90
N GLY A 70 7.90 -10.45 -5.54
CA GLY A 70 7.37 -10.67 -4.20
C GLY A 70 6.28 -11.74 -4.20
N ARG A 71 5.48 -11.74 -3.15
CA ARG A 71 4.37 -12.69 -2.98
C ARG A 71 3.20 -12.10 -2.23
N TRP A 72 2.03 -12.70 -2.43
CA TRP A 72 0.82 -12.41 -1.68
C TRP A 72 0.69 -13.34 -0.47
N GLU A 73 0.40 -12.74 0.69
CA GLU A 73 0.06 -13.47 1.92
C GLU A 73 -1.27 -12.95 2.47
N TRP A 74 -1.95 -13.81 3.23
CA TRP A 74 -3.18 -13.40 3.90
C TRP A 74 -2.89 -12.85 5.31
N SER A 75 -3.49 -11.72 5.65
CA SER A 75 -3.31 -11.09 6.95
C SER A 75 -4.66 -10.66 7.56
N GLU A 76 -4.64 -10.22 8.81
CA GLU A 76 -5.79 -9.60 9.48
C GLU A 76 -6.33 -8.35 8.75
N GLN A 77 -5.52 -7.76 7.85
CA GLN A 77 -5.91 -6.62 7.01
C GLN A 77 -6.15 -7.03 5.54
N GLY A 78 -6.42 -8.29 5.29
CA GLY A 78 -6.62 -8.85 3.96
C GLY A 78 -5.32 -9.25 3.26
N TRP A 79 -5.30 -9.18 1.94
CA TRP A 79 -4.12 -9.54 1.15
C TRP A 79 -3.03 -8.50 1.29
N ILE A 80 -1.85 -8.95 1.77
CA ILE A 80 -0.67 -8.12 1.91
C ILE A 80 0.40 -8.53 0.91
N TRP A 81 1.02 -7.53 0.28
CA TRP A 81 2.15 -7.74 -0.59
C TRP A 81 3.46 -7.77 0.20
N ILE A 82 4.21 -8.86 0.07
CA ILE A 82 5.54 -8.99 0.64
C ILE A 82 6.55 -8.91 -0.49
N SER A 83 7.16 -7.74 -0.64
CA SER A 83 8.15 -7.46 -1.67
C SER A 83 9.52 -8.03 -1.34
N TYR A 84 10.27 -8.38 -2.37
CA TYR A 84 11.71 -8.69 -2.30
C TYR A 84 12.57 -7.51 -2.74
N GLU A 85 11.95 -6.48 -3.30
CA GLU A 85 12.63 -5.25 -3.68
C GLU A 85 12.90 -4.40 -2.42
N PRO A 86 14.12 -3.83 -2.27
CA PRO A 86 14.51 -3.12 -1.04
C PRO A 86 13.68 -1.85 -0.77
N TRP A 87 13.08 -1.26 -1.79
CA TRP A 87 12.19 -0.10 -1.68
C TRP A 87 10.74 -0.47 -1.36
N GLY A 88 10.41 -1.77 -1.40
CA GLY A 88 9.02 -2.24 -1.33
C GLY A 88 8.28 -1.91 -0.04
N TRP A 89 9.00 -1.69 1.07
CA TRP A 89 8.41 -1.25 2.33
C TRP A 89 7.65 0.08 2.20
N ALA A 90 8.10 0.95 1.30
CA ALA A 90 7.48 2.24 1.02
C ALA A 90 6.51 2.13 -0.16
N THR A 91 7.02 1.77 -1.34
CA THR A 91 6.33 1.98 -2.61
C THR A 91 5.12 1.07 -2.86
N TYR A 92 5.02 -0.04 -2.13
CA TYR A 92 3.86 -0.93 -2.21
C TYR A 92 2.84 -0.74 -1.11
N HIS A 93 3.22 -0.01 -0.07
CA HIS A 93 2.35 0.21 1.08
C HIS A 93 1.87 1.65 1.20
N TYR A 94 2.61 2.60 0.63
CA TYR A 94 2.24 4.02 0.57
C TYR A 94 2.12 4.47 -0.87
N GLY A 95 1.34 5.51 -1.11
CA GLY A 95 1.24 6.11 -2.44
C GLY A 95 0.57 5.25 -3.50
N ARG A 96 0.83 5.60 -4.75
CA ARG A 96 0.23 4.94 -5.92
C ARG A 96 1.24 4.76 -7.03
N TRP A 97 1.18 3.61 -7.70
CA TRP A 97 1.87 3.37 -8.96
C TRP A 97 0.99 3.75 -10.15
N VAL A 98 1.57 4.49 -11.08
CA VAL A 98 0.93 4.88 -12.35
C VAL A 98 1.87 4.57 -13.50
N TYR A 99 1.33 4.15 -14.62
CA TYR A 99 2.10 4.02 -15.85
C TYR A 99 1.92 5.30 -16.68
N ASP A 100 2.98 6.05 -16.82
CA ASP A 100 3.08 7.20 -17.71
C ASP A 100 3.62 6.76 -19.07
N ASP A 101 3.05 7.26 -20.16
CA ASP A 101 3.44 6.83 -21.52
C ASP A 101 4.86 7.27 -21.92
N TYR A 102 5.41 8.28 -21.26
CA TYR A 102 6.77 8.80 -21.53
C TYR A 102 7.80 8.28 -20.53
N GLN A 103 7.40 8.20 -19.25
CA GLN A 103 8.30 7.84 -18.16
C GLN A 103 8.19 6.34 -17.78
N GLY A 104 7.14 5.64 -18.21
CA GLY A 104 6.87 4.29 -17.76
C GLY A 104 6.23 4.27 -16.36
N TRP A 105 6.57 3.26 -15.56
CA TRP A 105 6.05 3.17 -14.19
C TRP A 105 6.66 4.23 -13.28
N ILE A 106 5.82 5.08 -12.72
CA ILE A 106 6.15 6.11 -11.73
C ILE A 106 5.40 5.84 -10.43
N TRP A 107 6.05 6.12 -9.32
CA TRP A 107 5.43 6.06 -8.00
C TRP A 107 5.18 7.47 -7.45
N ILE A 108 3.94 7.72 -7.06
CA ILE A 108 3.48 8.98 -6.46
C ILE A 108 3.40 8.75 -4.95
N PRO A 109 4.19 9.47 -4.13
CA PRO A 109 4.23 9.25 -2.69
C PRO A 109 2.93 9.68 -2.02
N GLY A 110 2.43 8.82 -1.12
CA GLY A 110 1.29 9.07 -0.25
C GLY A 110 1.65 8.86 1.22
N THR A 111 0.75 9.22 2.11
CA THR A 111 0.95 9.16 3.57
C THR A 111 0.22 8.00 4.23
N THR A 112 -0.82 7.50 3.59
CA THR A 112 -1.66 6.41 4.12
C THR A 112 -1.06 5.04 3.81
N TRP A 113 -0.78 4.28 4.86
CA TRP A 113 -0.31 2.89 4.73
C TRP A 113 -1.46 1.93 4.45
N ALA A 114 -1.24 0.97 3.55
CA ALA A 114 -2.12 -0.16 3.31
C ALA A 114 -1.33 -1.47 3.11
N PRO A 115 -1.98 -2.64 3.28
CA PRO A 115 -1.37 -3.93 2.95
C PRO A 115 -0.94 -4.01 1.47
N ALA A 116 -1.69 -3.37 0.60
CA ALA A 116 -1.39 -3.14 -0.82
C ALA A 116 -2.39 -2.15 -1.42
N TRP A 117 -1.97 -1.45 -2.47
CA TRP A 117 -2.83 -0.56 -3.26
C TRP A 117 -3.04 -1.13 -4.66
N VAL A 118 -3.86 -2.18 -4.75
CA VAL A 118 -4.18 -2.86 -6.01
C VAL A 118 -5.67 -3.05 -6.19
N SER A 119 -6.09 -3.06 -7.45
CA SER A 119 -7.39 -3.59 -7.86
C SER A 119 -7.28 -5.09 -8.11
N TRP A 120 -8.36 -5.81 -7.86
CA TRP A 120 -8.41 -7.26 -7.96
C TRP A 120 -9.38 -7.72 -9.04
N GLN A 121 -8.94 -8.69 -9.81
CA GLN A 121 -9.74 -9.40 -10.81
C GLN A 121 -9.80 -10.88 -10.48
N GLN A 122 -10.96 -11.49 -10.58
CA GLN A 122 -11.14 -12.90 -10.26
C GLN A 122 -12.02 -13.60 -11.29
N SER A 123 -11.55 -14.72 -11.78
CA SER A 123 -12.35 -15.75 -12.44
C SER A 123 -12.22 -17.09 -11.68
N PRO A 124 -12.95 -18.15 -12.07
CA PRO A 124 -12.72 -19.46 -11.47
C PRO A 124 -11.29 -19.95 -11.61
N GLU A 125 -10.63 -19.68 -12.74
CA GLU A 125 -9.30 -20.20 -13.09
C GLU A 125 -8.16 -19.26 -12.68
N TYR A 126 -8.43 -17.94 -12.58
CA TYR A 126 -7.39 -16.94 -12.40
C TYR A 126 -7.73 -15.91 -11.34
N ILE A 127 -6.70 -15.45 -10.64
CA ILE A 127 -6.71 -14.27 -9.81
C ILE A 127 -5.71 -13.29 -10.39
N GLY A 128 -6.15 -12.06 -10.62
CA GLY A 128 -5.31 -10.98 -11.13
C GLY A 128 -5.32 -9.77 -10.25
N TRP A 129 -4.28 -8.97 -10.39
CA TRP A 129 -4.17 -7.66 -9.76
C TRP A 129 -3.50 -6.66 -10.69
N SER A 130 -3.76 -5.40 -10.42
CA SER A 130 -3.12 -4.27 -11.07
C SER A 130 -2.95 -3.15 -10.05
N PRO A 131 -1.89 -2.35 -10.12
CA PRO A 131 -1.79 -1.16 -9.29
C PRO A 131 -3.06 -0.34 -9.36
N LEU A 132 -3.55 0.09 -8.21
CA LEU A 132 -4.70 0.99 -8.13
C LEU A 132 -4.19 2.41 -8.36
N PRO A 133 -4.64 3.09 -9.40
CA PRO A 133 -4.20 4.44 -9.66
C PRO A 133 -4.74 5.45 -8.63
N PRO A 134 -4.26 6.70 -8.65
CA PRO A 134 -4.79 7.75 -7.79
C PRO A 134 -6.28 7.94 -7.98
N ASP A 135 -7.02 8.07 -6.89
CA ASP A 135 -8.41 8.48 -6.86
C ASP A 135 -8.55 9.88 -6.24
N ARG A 136 -9.76 10.40 -6.18
CA ARG A 136 -10.02 11.73 -5.60
C ARG A 136 -9.55 11.83 -4.15
N GLY A 137 -9.74 10.78 -3.36
CA GLY A 137 -9.30 10.75 -1.97
C GLY A 137 -7.79 10.85 -1.85
N PHE A 138 -7.07 10.13 -2.71
CA PHE A 138 -5.62 10.20 -2.77
C PHE A 138 -5.12 11.58 -3.19
N PHE A 139 -5.73 12.21 -4.19
CA PHE A 139 -5.34 13.57 -4.58
C PHE A 139 -5.53 14.57 -3.43
N ILE A 140 -6.62 14.46 -2.67
CA ILE A 140 -6.83 15.30 -1.48
C ILE A 140 -5.74 15.01 -0.44
N GLU A 141 -5.41 13.75 -0.20
CA GLU A 141 -4.35 13.32 0.73
C GLU A 141 -3.01 13.96 0.37
N ILE A 142 -2.67 14.00 -0.92
CA ILE A 142 -1.41 14.58 -1.39
C ILE A 142 -1.46 16.11 -1.60
N GLY A 143 -2.56 16.75 -1.23
CA GLY A 143 -2.72 18.21 -1.28
C GLY A 143 -2.97 18.79 -2.68
N ILE A 144 -3.32 17.95 -3.65
CA ILE A 144 -3.71 18.39 -5.00
C ILE A 144 -5.22 18.62 -5.01
N TYR A 145 -5.64 19.87 -4.97
CA TYR A 145 -7.03 20.26 -5.03
C TYR A 145 -7.42 20.63 -6.47
N PHE A 146 -8.16 19.77 -7.14
CA PHE A 146 -8.74 20.12 -8.43
C PHE A 146 -9.94 21.05 -8.24
N ASN A 147 -9.82 22.28 -8.73
CA ASN A 147 -10.99 23.14 -8.94
C ASN A 147 -11.86 22.51 -10.02
N VAL A 148 -12.97 21.92 -9.64
CA VAL A 148 -13.92 21.17 -10.49
C VAL A 148 -14.57 22.03 -11.59
N TYR A 149 -14.26 23.34 -11.66
CA TYR A 149 -14.97 24.31 -12.51
C TYR A 149 -14.21 24.79 -13.73
N LYS A 150 -13.08 24.22 -14.12
CA LYS A 150 -12.45 24.61 -15.40
C LYS A 150 -12.16 23.41 -16.28
N SER A 151 -13.21 22.94 -17.00
CA SER A 151 -12.98 22.23 -18.24
C SER A 151 -12.44 23.25 -19.26
N TYR A 152 -11.15 23.45 -19.27
CA TYR A 152 -10.53 24.16 -20.37
C TYR A 152 -10.59 23.28 -21.61
N HIS A 153 -11.51 23.61 -22.53
CA HIS A 153 -11.44 23.18 -23.91
C HIS A 153 -10.20 23.83 -24.55
N TYR A 154 -9.03 23.23 -24.33
CA TYR A 154 -7.87 23.62 -25.10
C TYR A 154 -7.94 22.90 -26.45
N LYS A 155 -8.47 23.60 -27.47
CA LYS A 155 -8.42 23.20 -28.87
C LYS A 155 -7.00 23.43 -29.36
N HIS A 156 -6.13 22.44 -29.29
CA HIS A 156 -4.97 22.34 -30.14
C HIS A 156 -4.77 20.92 -30.65
N HIS A 157 -4.59 20.84 -31.96
CA HIS A 157 -4.37 19.65 -32.75
C HIS A 157 -3.05 18.95 -32.37
N HIS A 158 -3.05 18.07 -31.40
CA HIS A 158 -2.11 16.95 -31.27
C HIS A 158 -2.78 15.84 -30.48
N LYS A 159 -2.48 14.60 -30.85
CA LYS A 159 -3.10 13.36 -30.32
C LYS A 159 -3.30 13.45 -28.81
N LYS A 160 -4.56 13.61 -28.41
CA LYS A 160 -4.97 13.89 -27.04
C LYS A 160 -4.51 12.77 -26.11
N HIS A 161 -3.76 13.15 -25.10
CA HIS A 161 -3.63 12.39 -23.88
C HIS A 161 -5.00 12.16 -23.27
N ARG A 162 -5.52 10.96 -23.42
CA ARG A 162 -6.86 10.57 -22.93
C ARG A 162 -6.83 10.15 -21.47
N TYR A 163 -5.77 10.48 -20.71
CA TYR A 163 -5.54 10.01 -19.36
C TYR A 163 -6.27 10.79 -18.28
N TYR A 164 -6.67 12.03 -18.53
CA TYR A 164 -7.17 12.94 -17.48
C TYR A 164 -8.63 12.73 -17.06
N HIS A 165 -9.41 11.93 -17.79
CA HIS A 165 -10.84 11.74 -17.49
C HIS A 165 -11.15 10.50 -16.64
N ASP A 166 -10.22 9.58 -16.47
CA ASP A 166 -10.51 8.29 -15.84
C ASP A 166 -10.10 8.20 -14.35
N TYR A 167 -9.51 9.26 -13.77
CA TYR A 167 -9.13 9.27 -12.35
C TYR A 167 -10.29 9.43 -11.36
N TYR A 168 -11.51 9.66 -11.84
CA TYR A 168 -12.71 9.74 -10.99
C TYR A 168 -13.48 8.42 -10.94
N TYR A 169 -12.77 7.30 -10.89
CA TYR A 169 -13.47 6.04 -10.85
C TYR A 169 -13.67 5.55 -9.40
N ASN A 170 -14.73 4.83 -9.23
CA ASN A 170 -14.97 4.03 -8.05
C ASN A 170 -14.11 2.75 -8.16
N GLN A 171 -13.37 2.39 -7.12
CA GLN A 171 -12.55 1.17 -7.07
C GLN A 171 -13.30 -0.09 -7.54
N HIS A 172 -14.63 -0.13 -7.35
CA HIS A 172 -15.47 -1.26 -7.77
C HIS A 172 -15.71 -1.32 -9.29
N ASN A 173 -15.57 -0.19 -9.99
CA ASN A 173 -15.82 -0.08 -11.44
C ASN A 173 -14.51 0.04 -12.24
N TYR A 174 -13.38 0.03 -11.58
CA TYR A 174 -12.11 0.15 -12.26
C TYR A 174 -11.79 -1.11 -13.07
N ILE A 175 -11.57 -0.93 -14.36
CA ILE A 175 -11.09 -1.96 -15.26
C ILE A 175 -9.63 -1.61 -15.62
N PRO A 176 -8.66 -2.34 -15.09
CA PRO A 176 -7.26 -2.03 -15.36
C PRO A 176 -6.92 -2.28 -16.82
N PRO A 177 -6.01 -1.49 -17.42
CA PRO A 177 -5.43 -1.83 -18.70
C PRO A 177 -4.78 -3.22 -18.64
N VAL A 178 -4.98 -4.01 -19.68
CA VAL A 178 -4.46 -5.39 -19.76
C VAL A 178 -2.95 -5.43 -19.48
N ARG A 179 -2.21 -4.49 -20.07
CA ARG A 179 -0.74 -4.37 -19.92
C ARG A 179 -0.27 -4.09 -18.49
N HIS A 180 -1.15 -3.56 -17.62
CA HIS A 180 -0.84 -3.24 -16.23
C HIS A 180 -1.19 -4.37 -15.28
N SER A 181 -1.89 -5.38 -15.76
CA SER A 181 -2.38 -6.48 -14.95
C SER A 181 -1.36 -7.63 -14.87
N VAL A 182 -1.45 -8.39 -13.79
CA VAL A 182 -0.73 -9.65 -13.58
C VAL A 182 -1.76 -10.70 -13.19
N PHE A 183 -1.68 -11.90 -13.75
CA PHE A 183 -2.61 -12.97 -13.44
C PHE A 183 -1.87 -14.26 -13.05
N LEU A 184 -2.35 -14.88 -11.98
CA LEU A 184 -1.94 -16.22 -11.58
C LEU A 184 -3.10 -17.21 -11.69
N PRO A 185 -2.80 -18.49 -11.97
CA PRO A 185 -3.80 -19.53 -11.78
C PRO A 185 -4.31 -19.55 -10.33
N SER A 186 -5.63 -19.59 -10.16
CA SER A 186 -6.26 -19.49 -8.83
C SER A 186 -5.86 -20.63 -7.89
N HIS A 187 -5.50 -21.81 -8.45
CA HIS A 187 -5.05 -22.96 -7.64
C HIS A 187 -3.65 -22.77 -7.03
N SER A 188 -2.89 -21.80 -7.51
CA SER A 188 -1.53 -21.52 -7.03
C SER A 188 -1.40 -20.19 -6.30
N PHE A 189 -2.44 -19.35 -6.33
CA PHE A 189 -2.42 -18.05 -5.67
C PHE A 189 -2.27 -18.16 -4.15
N GLY A 190 -1.48 -17.27 -3.55
CA GLY A 190 -1.19 -17.28 -2.11
C GLY A 190 -0.17 -18.34 -1.67
N HIS A 191 0.41 -19.09 -2.60
CA HIS A 191 1.38 -20.15 -2.31
C HIS A 191 2.69 -20.04 -3.08
N HIS A 192 2.79 -19.10 -3.99
CA HIS A 192 4.01 -18.86 -4.75
C HIS A 192 4.95 -17.89 -4.04
N LYS A 193 6.21 -18.27 -3.95
CA LYS A 193 7.26 -17.40 -3.40
C LYS A 193 7.58 -16.21 -4.31
N HIS A 194 7.37 -16.33 -5.62
CA HIS A 194 7.59 -15.26 -6.61
C HIS A 194 6.38 -15.15 -7.54
N ALA A 195 5.51 -14.19 -7.27
CA ALA A 195 4.27 -14.03 -8.01
C ALA A 195 4.49 -13.76 -9.51
N GLY A 196 5.41 -12.87 -9.86
CA GLY A 196 5.69 -12.56 -11.28
C GLY A 196 6.22 -13.74 -12.08
N LYS A 197 7.03 -14.62 -11.46
CA LYS A 197 7.55 -15.84 -12.15
C LYS A 197 6.47 -16.89 -12.39
N ALA A 198 5.41 -16.87 -11.60
CA ALA A 198 4.27 -17.77 -11.71
C ALA A 198 3.13 -17.19 -12.56
N ALA A 199 3.27 -15.94 -13.00
CA ALA A 199 2.26 -15.26 -13.80
C ALA A 199 2.04 -15.95 -15.15
N VAL A 200 0.80 -15.92 -15.61
CA VAL A 200 0.46 -16.36 -16.98
C VAL A 200 1.13 -15.41 -17.98
N PRO A 201 1.55 -15.90 -19.15
CA PRO A 201 2.10 -15.03 -20.18
C PRO A 201 1.12 -13.95 -20.65
N ASP A 202 1.60 -12.73 -20.89
CA ASP A 202 0.82 -11.54 -21.27
C ASP A 202 -0.18 -11.75 -22.44
N PRO A 203 0.10 -12.53 -23.50
CA PRO A 203 -0.85 -12.73 -24.60
C PRO A 203 -2.23 -13.25 -24.16
N HIS A 204 -2.31 -13.92 -23.03
CA HIS A 204 -3.57 -14.45 -22.49
C HIS A 204 -4.36 -13.45 -21.64
N TYR A 205 -3.77 -12.35 -21.23
CA TYR A 205 -4.37 -11.42 -20.26
C TYR A 205 -5.67 -10.80 -20.74
N SER A 206 -5.80 -10.48 -22.03
CA SER A 206 -7.04 -9.88 -22.56
C SER A 206 -8.23 -10.82 -22.43
N VAL A 207 -8.03 -12.12 -22.63
CA VAL A 207 -9.07 -13.15 -22.50
C VAL A 207 -9.40 -13.37 -21.02
N VAL A 208 -8.38 -13.47 -20.18
CA VAL A 208 -8.54 -13.67 -18.74
C VAL A 208 -9.27 -12.49 -18.12
N LEU A 209 -8.90 -11.26 -18.46
CA LEU A 209 -9.52 -10.05 -17.93
C LEU A 209 -11.00 -9.94 -18.33
N ARG A 210 -11.35 -10.23 -19.58
CA ARG A 210 -12.77 -10.21 -20.02
C ARG A 210 -13.64 -11.23 -19.30
N ASN A 211 -13.06 -12.35 -18.88
CA ASN A 211 -13.75 -13.42 -18.16
C ASN A 211 -13.66 -13.28 -16.64
N SER A 212 -13.07 -12.20 -16.16
CA SER A 212 -12.91 -11.90 -14.74
C SER A 212 -13.90 -10.85 -14.29
N ARG A 213 -14.22 -10.88 -13.00
CA ARG A 213 -14.96 -9.81 -12.31
C ARG A 213 -14.05 -9.03 -11.39
N ASN A 214 -14.30 -7.75 -11.24
CA ASN A 214 -13.65 -6.93 -10.23
C ASN A 214 -14.14 -7.36 -8.83
N VAL A 215 -13.21 -7.75 -7.96
CA VAL A 215 -13.46 -8.13 -6.57
C VAL A 215 -12.71 -7.22 -5.59
N THR A 216 -12.32 -6.04 -6.04
CA THR A 216 -11.66 -5.04 -5.21
C THR A 216 -12.58 -4.62 -4.06
N ASN A 217 -12.08 -4.73 -2.84
CA ASN A 217 -12.83 -4.36 -1.64
C ASN A 217 -11.87 -3.77 -0.60
N ILE A 218 -11.64 -2.46 -0.74
CA ILE A 218 -10.80 -1.68 0.17
C ILE A 218 -11.70 -0.94 1.15
N LYS A 219 -11.46 -1.12 2.44
CA LYS A 219 -12.20 -0.48 3.52
C LYS A 219 -11.27 0.25 4.48
N TYR A 220 -11.77 1.33 5.05
CA TYR A 220 -11.13 2.04 6.13
C TYR A 220 -11.86 1.69 7.44
N VAL A 221 -11.19 1.00 8.34
CA VAL A 221 -11.74 0.55 9.61
C VAL A 221 -10.76 0.88 10.73
N ASN A 222 -11.17 1.64 11.73
CA ASN A 222 -10.34 2.00 12.89
C ASN A 222 -8.95 2.53 12.48
N ASN A 223 -8.90 3.49 11.55
CA ASN A 223 -7.69 4.09 10.99
C ASN A 223 -6.72 3.09 10.28
N LYS A 224 -7.22 1.92 9.94
CA LYS A 224 -6.47 0.93 9.14
C LYS A 224 -7.14 0.75 7.79
N VAL A 225 -6.33 0.57 6.76
CA VAL A 225 -6.79 0.16 5.44
C VAL A 225 -6.81 -1.35 5.37
N ILE A 226 -7.91 -1.91 4.92
CA ILE A 226 -8.08 -3.35 4.72
C ILE A 226 -8.29 -3.58 3.22
N ASN A 227 -7.50 -4.46 2.62
CA ASN A 227 -7.64 -4.87 1.24
C ASN A 227 -8.08 -6.34 1.16
N TYR A 228 -9.39 -6.58 1.14
CA TYR A 228 -9.92 -7.94 1.15
C TYR A 228 -9.65 -8.70 -0.16
N GLY A 229 -9.84 -8.07 -1.31
CA GLY A 229 -9.63 -8.69 -2.62
C GLY A 229 -10.35 -10.04 -2.80
N PRO A 230 -9.68 -11.05 -3.38
CA PRO A 230 -10.22 -12.39 -3.51
C PRO A 230 -10.56 -13.03 -2.17
N ASP A 231 -11.72 -13.69 -2.10
CA ASP A 231 -12.16 -14.35 -0.86
C ASP A 231 -11.17 -15.44 -0.41
N LYS A 232 -10.79 -15.43 0.88
CA LYS A 232 -9.86 -16.38 1.47
C LYS A 232 -10.29 -17.83 1.23
N HIS A 233 -11.57 -18.13 1.46
CA HIS A 233 -12.09 -19.50 1.32
C HIS A 233 -12.14 -19.93 -0.15
N PHE A 234 -12.39 -18.99 -1.08
CA PHE A 234 -12.27 -19.29 -2.50
C PHE A 234 -10.83 -19.74 -2.83
N VAL A 235 -9.83 -19.00 -2.39
CA VAL A 235 -8.41 -19.34 -2.60
C VAL A 235 -8.06 -20.68 -1.99
N GLU A 236 -8.44 -20.93 -0.74
CA GLU A 236 -8.21 -22.22 -0.05
C GLU A 236 -8.85 -23.39 -0.78
N ARG A 237 -10.11 -23.25 -1.24
CA ARG A 237 -10.77 -24.28 -2.02
C ARG A 237 -10.08 -24.56 -3.35
N ARG A 238 -9.64 -23.52 -4.05
CA ARG A 238 -8.97 -23.67 -5.37
C ARG A 238 -7.58 -24.26 -5.24
N SER A 239 -6.81 -23.83 -4.24
CA SER A 239 -5.44 -24.31 -3.99
C SER A 239 -5.40 -25.65 -3.25
N LYS A 240 -6.51 -26.10 -2.64
CA LYS A 240 -6.58 -27.24 -1.72
C LYS A 240 -5.63 -27.12 -0.52
N ARG A 241 -5.32 -25.91 -0.11
CA ARG A 241 -4.40 -25.60 0.99
C ARG A 241 -4.99 -24.52 1.87
N LYS A 242 -4.72 -24.60 3.18
CA LYS A 242 -5.05 -23.54 4.12
C LYS A 242 -4.03 -22.40 4.01
N LEU A 243 -4.53 -21.18 4.04
CA LEU A 243 -3.70 -19.99 4.12
C LEU A 243 -3.30 -19.72 5.56
N VAL A 244 -2.05 -19.40 5.77
CA VAL A 244 -1.59 -18.84 7.04
C VAL A 244 -2.15 -17.44 7.15
N GLU A 245 -2.68 -17.09 8.32
CA GLU A 245 -3.09 -15.72 8.62
C GLU A 245 -2.01 -15.03 9.42
N TYR A 246 -1.49 -13.92 8.86
CA TYR A 246 -0.42 -13.15 9.48
C TYR A 246 -0.98 -12.00 10.31
N ASN A 247 -0.51 -11.88 11.54
CA ASN A 247 -0.69 -10.69 12.36
C ASN A 247 0.32 -9.63 11.94
N ILE A 248 -0.15 -8.42 11.66
CA ILE A 248 0.72 -7.29 11.29
C ILE A 248 1.11 -6.56 12.57
N VAL A 249 2.41 -6.51 12.87
CA VAL A 249 2.96 -5.85 14.05
C VAL A 249 3.92 -4.74 13.64
N ASP A 250 3.75 -3.57 14.24
CA ASP A 250 4.62 -2.43 13.98
C ASP A 250 6.02 -2.67 14.54
N LYS A 251 7.00 -2.41 13.71
CA LYS A 251 8.41 -2.49 14.06
C LYS A 251 8.93 -1.08 14.34
N ASN A 252 9.28 -0.84 15.60
CA ASN A 252 9.94 0.39 16.02
C ASN A 252 11.47 0.21 15.84
N ASN A 253 12.20 1.31 15.65
CA ASN A 253 13.67 1.33 15.55
C ASN A 253 14.24 0.47 14.41
N VAL A 254 13.93 0.85 13.19
CA VAL A 254 14.45 0.21 11.98
C VAL A 254 15.61 1.04 11.43
N VAL A 255 16.74 0.38 11.19
CA VAL A 255 17.80 0.95 10.35
C VAL A 255 17.40 0.69 8.90
N LEU A 256 17.01 1.74 8.19
CA LEU A 256 16.55 1.64 6.80
C LEU A 256 17.73 1.55 5.83
N ARG A 257 18.74 2.39 6.06
CA ARG A 257 19.89 2.54 5.15
C ARG A 257 20.68 1.25 4.98
N GLY A 258 20.69 0.72 3.76
CA GLY A 258 21.37 -0.53 3.42
C GLY A 258 20.67 -1.81 3.91
N SER A 259 19.52 -1.71 4.54
CA SER A 259 18.77 -2.88 5.01
C SER A 259 18.00 -3.54 3.87
N LYS A 260 18.40 -4.76 3.51
CA LYS A 260 17.67 -5.56 2.51
C LYS A 260 16.32 -6.07 3.02
N ASN A 261 16.10 -6.09 4.35
CA ASN A 261 14.91 -6.65 4.98
C ASN A 261 14.35 -5.71 6.04
N VAL A 262 13.77 -4.61 5.59
CA VAL A 262 13.09 -3.65 6.47
C VAL A 262 11.93 -4.34 7.21
N ASN A 263 11.13 -5.10 6.49
CA ASN A 263 10.03 -5.90 7.02
C ASN A 263 10.45 -7.37 7.16
N THR A 264 9.96 -8.06 8.19
CA THR A 264 10.38 -9.45 8.48
C THR A 264 9.22 -10.33 8.93
N ILE A 265 9.24 -11.60 8.53
CA ILE A 265 8.30 -12.61 9.01
C ILE A 265 8.96 -13.47 10.08
N LYS A 266 8.26 -13.68 11.21
CA LYS A 266 8.61 -14.65 12.26
C LYS A 266 7.36 -15.42 12.65
N GLY A 267 7.32 -16.72 12.35
CA GLY A 267 6.11 -17.51 12.52
C GLY A 267 4.93 -16.90 11.76
N ASN A 268 3.82 -16.66 12.44
CA ASN A 268 2.61 -16.03 11.89
C ASN A 268 2.60 -14.50 12.10
N THR A 269 3.74 -13.89 12.36
CA THR A 269 3.83 -12.45 12.57
C THR A 269 4.62 -11.81 11.44
N TYR A 270 4.01 -10.82 10.80
CA TYR A 270 4.69 -9.94 9.85
C TYR A 270 5.02 -8.62 10.55
N ASN A 271 6.30 -8.45 10.85
CA ASN A 271 6.82 -7.24 11.47
C ASN A 271 7.08 -6.21 10.38
N VAL A 272 6.35 -5.11 10.40
CA VAL A 272 6.40 -4.07 9.38
C VAL A 272 6.93 -2.76 9.93
N TYR A 273 7.75 -2.09 9.14
CA TYR A 273 8.08 -0.70 9.37
C TYR A 273 7.02 0.15 8.66
N ARG A 274 6.15 0.77 9.44
CA ARG A 274 5.10 1.68 8.94
C ARG A 274 5.00 2.94 9.79
N PRO A 275 5.98 3.84 9.63
CA PRO A 275 5.92 5.13 10.30
C PRO A 275 4.68 5.89 9.85
N LYS A 276 4.16 6.72 10.73
CA LYS A 276 3.11 7.67 10.36
C LYS A 276 3.75 8.81 9.59
N ILE A 277 3.46 8.91 8.31
CA ILE A 277 4.01 9.93 7.43
C ILE A 277 3.17 11.19 7.53
N GLU A 278 3.82 12.33 7.72
CA GLU A 278 3.20 13.64 7.64
C GLU A 278 3.80 14.44 6.48
N ARG A 279 2.97 15.23 5.84
CA ARG A 279 3.43 16.28 4.92
C ARG A 279 3.54 17.56 5.72
N ASP A 280 4.61 18.31 5.50
CA ASP A 280 4.74 19.63 6.05
C ASP A 280 3.59 20.51 5.51
N PRO A 281 2.69 21.01 6.38
CA PRO A 281 1.59 21.85 5.95
C PRO A 281 2.05 23.19 5.35
N PHE A 282 3.32 23.56 5.55
CA PHE A 282 3.92 24.79 5.03
C PHE A 282 4.60 24.63 3.66
N ILE A 283 4.79 23.41 3.15
CA ILE A 283 5.11 23.19 1.75
C ILE A 283 3.80 23.32 0.94
N LYS A 284 3.19 24.49 0.98
CA LYS A 284 2.36 24.97 -0.13
C LYS A 284 3.29 24.94 -1.33
N THR A 285 3.00 24.04 -2.27
CA THR A 285 3.60 24.02 -3.59
C THR A 285 3.77 25.46 -4.05
N LYS A 286 5.02 25.91 -4.14
CA LYS A 286 5.41 27.20 -4.73
C LYS A 286 5.20 27.16 -6.25
N GLU A 287 4.07 26.66 -6.72
CA GLU A 287 3.73 26.53 -8.14
C GLU A 287 2.33 27.05 -8.45
N ASN A 288 2.03 28.23 -7.88
CA ASN A 288 1.07 29.14 -8.49
C ASN A 288 1.78 30.47 -8.76
N THR A 289 2.96 30.44 -9.39
CA THR A 289 3.47 31.60 -10.07
C THR A 289 2.78 31.65 -11.42
N THR A 290 1.73 32.46 -11.47
CA THR A 290 1.17 33.14 -12.65
C THR A 290 2.19 33.27 -13.75
N PHE A 291 2.05 32.51 -14.83
CA PHE A 291 2.49 32.96 -16.13
C PHE A 291 1.38 33.86 -16.67
N GLU A 292 1.40 35.13 -16.22
CA GLU A 292 0.91 36.24 -17.02
C GLU A 292 2.00 36.56 -18.07
N ARG A 293 1.74 36.14 -19.31
CA ARG A 293 2.02 36.91 -20.54
C ARG A 293 1.40 36.22 -21.74
#